data_d25a9fc0fcda3b6f5c0b8fffb8261958
#
_entry.id   d25a9fc0fcda3b6f5c0b8fffb8261958
#
_cell.length_a   1.000
_cell.length_b   1.000
_cell.length_c   1.000
_cell.angle_alpha   90.00
_cell.angle_beta   90.00
_cell.angle_gamma   90.00
#
_symmetry.space_group_name_H-M   'P 1'
#
loop_
_entity.id
_entity.type
_entity.pdbx_description
1 polymer ?
#
loop_
_entity_poly.entity_id
_entity_poly.type
_entity_poly.pdbx_seq_one_letter_code
_entity_poly.pdbx_strand_id
1 'polypeptide(L)'
;NESRHNYNEIADSYFDEKTDGQFILDVMLGGGWKYFIRDDRNLVEEFKAAGYQYVDKLIQLDTVKTGTPLLGLFADSGMPWALDSTNRLRLPTLAKAAIRQLENDRGYFLLIEASQIDWAGHGNDIGSAMAEMHDLAVTLEWLEQYLIKNPDTLMVATADHSTGGLSIGANGDYSWTPNVLKNVKASPAQLGKQLITTKDRGALATDLLGFELTKEEIASLSAIESDEYRTYQSAISKILDNRTNTGWTTSGHTGVDVQIFAKGIG
;
A
#
# COMPACT_ATOMS: atom_id res chain seq x y z
N ASN A 1 6.14 12.98 -18.91
CA ASN A 1 4.83 12.52 -19.42
C ASN A 1 3.78 13.62 -19.34
N GLU A 2 2.92 13.72 -20.35
CA GLU A 2 1.86 14.75 -20.40
C GLU A 2 0.69 14.46 -19.45
N SER A 3 0.53 13.20 -19.03
CA SER A 3 -0.55 12.76 -18.14
C SER A 3 -0.10 11.65 -17.20
N ARG A 4 -0.54 11.72 -15.94
CA ARG A 4 -0.36 10.64 -14.95
C ARG A 4 -1.09 9.34 -15.35
N HIS A 5 -1.99 9.38 -16.32
CA HIS A 5 -2.74 8.21 -16.79
C HIS A 5 -2.03 7.45 -17.93
N ASN A 6 -0.90 7.97 -18.43
CA ASN A 6 -0.08 7.33 -19.43
C ASN A 6 0.80 6.24 -18.78
N TYR A 7 0.17 5.25 -18.15
CA TYR A 7 0.89 4.24 -17.36
C TYR A 7 1.86 3.41 -18.15
N ASN A 8 1.55 3.08 -19.42
CA ASN A 8 2.42 2.31 -20.27
C ASN A 8 3.67 3.11 -20.63
N GLU A 9 3.52 4.36 -21.06
CA GLU A 9 4.61 5.27 -21.39
C GLU A 9 5.47 5.59 -20.16
N ILE A 10 4.85 5.68 -18.96
CA ILE A 10 5.60 5.84 -17.71
C ILE A 10 6.41 4.58 -17.43
N ALA A 11 5.85 3.39 -17.62
CA ALA A 11 6.60 2.14 -17.45
C ALA A 11 7.73 2.02 -18.46
N ASP A 12 7.49 2.43 -19.72
CA ASP A 12 8.50 2.44 -20.77
C ASP A 12 9.67 3.38 -20.41
N SER A 13 9.40 4.54 -19.83
CA SER A 13 10.45 5.51 -19.48
C SER A 13 11.44 4.95 -18.44
N TYR A 14 11.06 4.04 -17.58
CA TYR A 14 11.98 3.39 -16.65
C TYR A 14 13.07 2.58 -17.35
N PHE A 15 12.82 2.06 -18.53
CA PHE A 15 13.80 1.33 -19.33
C PHE A 15 14.49 2.23 -20.36
N ASP A 16 13.74 3.11 -21.01
CA ASP A 16 14.21 3.89 -22.15
C ASP A 16 15.06 5.10 -21.74
N GLU A 17 14.72 5.74 -20.60
CA GLU A 17 15.45 6.89 -20.10
C GLU A 17 16.72 6.45 -19.37
N LYS A 18 17.85 7.01 -19.80
CA LYS A 18 19.18 6.72 -19.26
C LYS A 18 19.97 8.01 -19.06
N THR A 19 20.79 8.03 -18.04
CA THR A 19 21.76 9.12 -17.81
C THR A 19 23.16 8.59 -18.13
N ASP A 20 23.86 9.23 -19.08
CA ASP A 20 25.18 8.79 -19.55
C ASP A 20 25.22 7.31 -19.98
N GLY A 21 24.14 6.83 -20.58
CA GLY A 21 23.98 5.43 -21.03
C GLY A 21 23.71 4.41 -19.92
N GLN A 22 23.58 4.84 -18.68
CA GLN A 22 23.27 4.01 -17.52
C GLN A 22 21.78 4.13 -17.14
N PHE A 23 21.19 3.05 -16.64
CA PHE A 23 19.87 3.09 -16.04
C PHE A 23 19.85 3.99 -14.82
N ILE A 24 18.74 4.71 -14.62
CA ILE A 24 18.56 5.63 -13.48
C ILE A 24 18.31 4.85 -12.20
N LEU A 25 17.63 3.71 -12.29
CA LEU A 25 17.21 2.91 -11.14
C LEU A 25 17.96 1.58 -11.09
N ASP A 26 18.70 1.34 -10.01
CA ASP A 26 19.32 0.03 -9.75
C ASP A 26 18.32 -0.96 -9.15
N VAL A 27 17.32 -0.47 -8.39
CA VAL A 27 16.33 -1.30 -7.71
C VAL A 27 14.94 -0.71 -7.87
N MET A 28 13.99 -1.54 -8.27
CA MET A 28 12.57 -1.20 -8.37
C MET A 28 11.72 -2.36 -7.86
N LEU A 29 10.95 -2.15 -6.77
CA LEU A 29 10.16 -3.17 -6.10
C LEU A 29 8.74 -2.68 -5.85
N GLY A 30 7.73 -3.42 -6.31
CA GLY A 30 6.33 -3.04 -6.13
C GLY A 30 5.36 -3.90 -6.91
N GLY A 31 4.22 -3.34 -7.25
CA GLY A 31 3.29 -3.91 -8.22
C GLY A 31 3.55 -3.40 -9.64
N GLY A 32 2.72 -3.79 -10.59
CA GLY A 32 2.76 -3.22 -11.94
C GLY A 32 2.90 -4.20 -13.10
N TRP A 33 2.68 -5.50 -12.89
CA TRP A 33 2.79 -6.49 -13.97
C TRP A 33 2.13 -6.06 -15.26
N LYS A 34 0.89 -5.57 -15.20
CA LYS A 34 0.12 -5.22 -16.39
C LYS A 34 0.71 -4.08 -17.21
N TYR A 35 1.62 -3.29 -16.63
CA TYR A 35 2.29 -2.20 -17.34
C TYR A 35 3.65 -2.61 -17.88
N PHE A 36 4.27 -3.64 -17.27
CA PHE A 36 5.59 -4.15 -17.66
C PHE A 36 5.52 -5.37 -18.57
N ILE A 37 4.43 -6.16 -18.47
CA ILE A 37 4.23 -7.37 -19.31
C ILE A 37 2.98 -7.14 -20.14
N ARG A 38 3.17 -6.62 -21.33
CA ARG A 38 2.11 -6.23 -22.27
C ARG A 38 2.24 -7.03 -23.56
N ASP A 39 1.18 -7.05 -24.36
CA ASP A 39 1.19 -7.71 -25.67
C ASP A 39 2.11 -7.01 -26.69
N ASP A 40 2.23 -5.67 -26.57
CA ASP A 40 3.06 -4.83 -27.43
C ASP A 40 4.52 -4.77 -26.96
N ARG A 41 4.79 -4.93 -25.66
CA ARG A 41 6.13 -4.81 -25.08
C ARG A 41 6.27 -5.58 -23.77
N ASN A 42 7.37 -6.28 -23.58
CA ASN A 42 7.70 -6.98 -22.36
C ASN A 42 8.96 -6.40 -21.71
N LEU A 43 8.77 -5.38 -20.88
CA LEU A 43 9.86 -4.71 -20.18
C LEU A 43 10.61 -5.62 -19.20
N VAL A 44 9.95 -6.65 -18.63
CA VAL A 44 10.63 -7.63 -17.77
C VAL A 44 11.72 -8.36 -18.52
N GLU A 45 11.45 -8.82 -19.74
CA GLU A 45 12.46 -9.50 -20.56
C GLU A 45 13.57 -8.53 -21.03
N GLU A 46 13.23 -7.26 -21.29
CA GLU A 46 14.22 -6.23 -21.64
C GLU A 46 15.14 -5.93 -20.45
N PHE A 47 14.61 -5.76 -19.22
CA PHE A 47 15.41 -5.57 -18.00
C PHE A 47 16.30 -6.80 -17.71
N LYS A 48 15.79 -8.01 -17.87
CA LYS A 48 16.58 -9.25 -17.73
C LYS A 48 17.73 -9.30 -18.75
N ALA A 49 17.46 -8.96 -20.01
CA ALA A 49 18.48 -8.90 -21.05
C ALA A 49 19.54 -7.81 -20.76
N ALA A 50 19.15 -6.75 -20.06
CA ALA A 50 20.05 -5.69 -19.61
C ALA A 50 20.81 -6.02 -18.30
N GLY A 51 20.63 -7.22 -17.74
CA GLY A 51 21.36 -7.70 -16.57
C GLY A 51 20.67 -7.55 -15.23
N TYR A 52 19.41 -7.13 -15.21
CA TYR A 52 18.62 -7.11 -13.96
C TYR A 52 18.22 -8.53 -13.54
N GLN A 53 18.28 -8.79 -12.25
CA GLN A 53 17.54 -9.90 -11.66
C GLN A 53 16.04 -9.57 -11.67
N TYR A 54 15.20 -10.56 -11.89
CA TYR A 54 13.76 -10.40 -11.82
C TYR A 54 13.17 -11.36 -10.78
N VAL A 55 12.28 -10.85 -9.93
CA VAL A 55 11.51 -11.62 -8.97
C VAL A 55 10.03 -11.22 -9.01
N ASP A 56 9.14 -12.19 -8.83
CA ASP A 56 7.69 -12.00 -8.84
C ASP A 56 6.99 -12.49 -7.56
N LYS A 57 7.77 -13.01 -6.61
CA LYS A 57 7.31 -13.45 -5.29
C LYS A 57 8.22 -12.91 -4.20
N LEU A 58 7.64 -12.41 -3.11
CA LEU A 58 8.40 -11.82 -2.00
C LEU A 58 9.46 -12.77 -1.43
N ILE A 59 9.18 -14.07 -1.37
CA ILE A 59 10.14 -15.07 -0.85
C ILE A 59 11.43 -15.15 -1.68
N GLN A 60 11.38 -14.80 -2.96
CA GLN A 60 12.57 -14.83 -3.83
C GLN A 60 13.55 -13.70 -3.50
N LEU A 61 13.11 -12.64 -2.80
CA LEU A 61 13.98 -11.54 -2.37
C LEU A 61 15.15 -12.04 -1.52
N ASP A 62 14.99 -13.14 -0.79
CA ASP A 62 16.05 -13.71 0.03
C ASP A 62 17.15 -14.42 -0.77
N THR A 63 16.87 -14.72 -2.05
CA THR A 63 17.78 -15.46 -2.94
C THR A 63 18.48 -14.60 -3.98
N VAL A 64 18.11 -13.31 -4.07
CA VAL A 64 18.72 -12.40 -5.05
C VAL A 64 20.19 -12.13 -4.70
N LYS A 65 21.02 -12.05 -5.74
CA LYS A 65 22.44 -11.74 -5.60
C LYS A 65 22.60 -10.24 -5.32
N THR A 66 23.28 -9.90 -4.22
CA THR A 66 23.61 -8.52 -3.85
C THR A 66 24.48 -7.82 -4.90
N GLY A 67 24.33 -6.49 -5.01
CA GLY A 67 25.13 -5.67 -5.93
C GLY A 67 24.80 -5.90 -7.41
N THR A 68 23.67 -6.52 -7.72
CA THR A 68 23.15 -6.66 -9.09
C THR A 68 21.81 -5.95 -9.19
N PRO A 69 21.53 -5.16 -10.22
CA PRO A 69 20.25 -4.47 -10.37
C PRO A 69 19.05 -5.42 -10.24
N LEU A 70 17.97 -4.94 -9.65
CA LEU A 70 16.82 -5.78 -9.26
C LEU A 70 15.50 -5.14 -9.67
N LEU A 71 14.70 -5.88 -10.42
CA LEU A 71 13.29 -5.62 -10.70
C LEU A 71 12.43 -6.65 -9.94
N GLY A 72 11.55 -6.21 -9.07
CA GLY A 72 10.59 -7.07 -8.37
C GLY A 72 9.17 -6.56 -8.56
N LEU A 73 8.33 -7.35 -9.25
CA LEU A 73 6.93 -7.03 -9.49
C LEU A 73 6.06 -8.12 -8.85
N PHE A 74 5.25 -7.76 -7.86
CA PHE A 74 4.57 -8.71 -6.98
C PHE A 74 3.05 -8.70 -7.11
N ALA A 75 2.51 -7.85 -7.99
CA ALA A 75 1.08 -7.71 -8.23
C ALA A 75 0.80 -7.08 -9.60
N ASP A 76 -0.42 -7.24 -10.09
CA ASP A 76 -0.87 -6.71 -11.38
C ASP A 76 -0.83 -5.17 -11.44
N SER A 77 -1.30 -4.51 -10.38
CA SER A 77 -1.25 -3.05 -10.21
C SER A 77 -0.55 -2.70 -8.91
N GLY A 78 -1.29 -2.26 -7.89
CA GLY A 78 -0.79 -2.06 -6.54
C GLY A 78 -0.65 -3.38 -5.79
N MET A 79 0.16 -3.39 -4.75
CA MET A 79 0.27 -4.53 -3.84
C MET A 79 -1.09 -4.85 -3.20
N PRO A 80 -1.36 -6.10 -2.81
CA PRO A 80 -2.52 -6.41 -1.98
C PRO A 80 -2.54 -5.58 -0.69
N TRP A 81 -3.72 -5.25 -0.17
CA TRP A 81 -3.83 -4.59 1.13
C TRP A 81 -3.12 -5.39 2.22
N ALA A 82 -2.58 -4.71 3.22
CA ALA A 82 -1.94 -5.37 4.35
C ALA A 82 -2.88 -6.36 5.05
N LEU A 83 -4.16 -6.01 5.16
CA LEU A 83 -5.19 -6.90 5.72
C LEU A 83 -5.41 -8.17 4.91
N ASP A 84 -5.21 -8.11 3.60
CA ASP A 84 -5.48 -9.22 2.67
C ASP A 84 -4.22 -10.05 2.36
N SER A 85 -3.07 -9.59 2.82
CA SER A 85 -1.80 -10.24 2.58
C SER A 85 -1.45 -11.25 3.67
N THR A 86 -0.92 -12.41 3.27
CA THR A 86 -0.34 -13.38 4.22
C THR A 86 0.88 -12.81 4.95
N ASN A 87 1.64 -11.94 4.29
CA ASN A 87 2.67 -11.11 4.92
C ASN A 87 2.16 -9.68 5.04
N ARG A 88 1.66 -9.31 6.20
CA ARG A 88 1.15 -7.95 6.47
C ARG A 88 2.25 -6.89 6.54
N LEU A 89 3.51 -7.31 6.70
CA LEU A 89 4.70 -6.45 6.75
C LEU A 89 5.42 -6.45 5.40
N ARG A 90 4.78 -5.92 4.36
CA ARG A 90 5.30 -5.91 2.98
C ARG A 90 6.34 -4.82 2.79
N LEU A 91 6.04 -3.60 3.28
CA LEU A 91 6.91 -2.43 3.10
C LEU A 91 8.28 -2.63 3.73
N PRO A 92 8.42 -3.09 5.01
CA PRO A 92 9.74 -3.36 5.58
C PRO A 92 10.46 -4.52 4.88
N THR A 93 9.73 -5.49 4.32
CA THR A 93 10.34 -6.57 3.53
C THR A 93 10.98 -6.02 2.26
N LEU A 94 10.28 -5.15 1.53
CA LEU A 94 10.78 -4.50 0.32
C LEU A 94 11.93 -3.53 0.64
N ALA A 95 11.78 -2.70 1.68
CA ALA A 95 12.80 -1.74 2.10
C ALA A 95 14.12 -2.43 2.47
N LYS A 96 14.06 -3.52 3.24
CA LYS A 96 15.23 -4.33 3.60
C LYS A 96 15.91 -4.92 2.38
N ALA A 97 15.14 -5.45 1.45
CA ALA A 97 15.67 -6.01 0.22
C ALA A 97 16.32 -4.92 -0.66
N ALA A 98 15.68 -3.76 -0.79
CA ALA A 98 16.21 -2.64 -1.57
C ALA A 98 17.55 -2.14 -0.98
N ILE A 99 17.61 -1.88 0.32
CA ILE A 99 18.84 -1.43 0.99
C ILE A 99 19.98 -2.44 0.78
N ARG A 100 19.73 -3.74 0.99
CA ARG A 100 20.72 -4.79 0.77
C ARG A 100 21.28 -4.81 -0.67
N GLN A 101 20.48 -4.42 -1.66
CA GLN A 101 20.93 -4.33 -3.05
C GLN A 101 21.70 -3.03 -3.33
N LEU A 102 21.35 -1.95 -2.65
CA LEU A 102 21.87 -0.60 -2.91
C LEU A 102 23.13 -0.27 -2.09
N GLU A 103 23.38 -0.98 -0.97
CA GLU A 103 24.56 -0.72 -0.12
C GLU A 103 25.86 -0.82 -0.92
N ASN A 104 26.64 0.25 -0.90
CA ASN A 104 27.96 0.36 -1.54
C ASN A 104 28.77 1.50 -0.94
N ASP A 105 30.07 1.57 -1.25
CA ASP A 105 31.00 2.58 -0.70
C ASP A 105 30.73 4.02 -1.19
N ARG A 106 29.92 4.22 -2.23
CA ARG A 106 29.59 5.53 -2.79
C ARG A 106 28.31 6.13 -2.22
N GLY A 107 27.53 5.33 -1.47
CA GLY A 107 26.21 5.67 -0.98
C GLY A 107 25.10 5.42 -2.01
N TYR A 108 23.86 5.67 -1.60
CA TYR A 108 22.67 5.47 -2.43
C TYR A 108 21.56 6.47 -2.03
N PHE A 109 20.60 6.63 -2.92
CA PHE A 109 19.31 7.25 -2.66
C PHE A 109 18.21 6.21 -2.78
N LEU A 110 17.34 6.12 -1.79
CA LEU A 110 16.18 5.20 -1.81
C LEU A 110 14.91 5.98 -1.49
N LEU A 111 13.92 5.88 -2.36
CA LEU A 111 12.56 6.32 -2.11
C LEU A 111 11.72 5.12 -1.66
N ILE A 112 11.06 5.23 -0.50
CA ILE A 112 10.12 4.25 0.03
C ILE A 112 8.74 4.88 0.06
N GLU A 113 7.80 4.33 -0.68
CA GLU A 113 6.44 4.86 -0.78
C GLU A 113 5.43 3.95 -0.09
N ALA A 114 4.75 4.46 0.94
CA ALA A 114 3.63 3.82 1.63
C ALA A 114 2.29 4.22 0.99
N SER A 115 2.20 4.11 -0.33
CA SER A 115 1.14 4.65 -1.19
C SER A 115 -0.29 4.19 -0.84
N GLN A 116 -0.45 3.01 -0.23
CA GLN A 116 -1.79 2.48 0.06
C GLN A 116 -2.46 3.14 1.27
N ILE A 117 -1.74 3.93 2.08
CA ILE A 117 -2.34 4.78 3.12
C ILE A 117 -3.26 5.83 2.46
N ASP A 118 -2.80 6.46 1.37
CA ASP A 118 -3.59 7.40 0.58
C ASP A 118 -4.84 6.72 -0.02
N TRP A 119 -4.66 5.54 -0.60
CA TRP A 119 -5.78 4.78 -1.17
C TRP A 119 -6.84 4.41 -0.12
N ALA A 120 -6.41 4.08 1.09
CA ALA A 120 -7.33 3.85 2.21
C ALA A 120 -8.08 5.13 2.60
N GLY A 121 -7.40 6.28 2.61
CA GLY A 121 -8.00 7.60 2.80
C GLY A 121 -9.06 7.91 1.75
N HIS A 122 -8.76 7.70 0.46
CA HIS A 122 -9.73 7.83 -0.64
C HIS A 122 -10.94 6.90 -0.49
N GLY A 123 -10.73 5.71 0.07
CA GLY A 123 -11.79 4.73 0.34
C GLY A 123 -12.56 5.00 1.63
N ASN A 124 -12.20 6.00 2.42
CA ASN A 124 -12.68 6.21 3.78
C ASN A 124 -12.67 4.90 4.57
N ASP A 125 -11.56 4.17 4.48
CA ASP A 125 -11.39 2.81 4.99
C ASP A 125 -10.42 2.83 6.18
N ILE A 126 -10.98 2.99 7.38
CA ILE A 126 -10.19 3.02 8.62
C ILE A 126 -9.48 1.69 8.89
N GLY A 127 -10.07 0.56 8.47
CA GLY A 127 -9.46 -0.76 8.67
C GLY A 127 -8.17 -0.91 7.88
N SER A 128 -8.21 -0.62 6.58
CA SER A 128 -7.03 -0.65 5.72
C SER A 128 -6.05 0.45 6.10
N ALA A 129 -6.50 1.68 6.38
CA ALA A 129 -5.62 2.78 6.79
C ALA A 129 -4.77 2.42 8.01
N MET A 130 -5.38 1.82 9.06
CA MET A 130 -4.65 1.39 10.25
C MET A 130 -3.65 0.26 9.98
N ALA A 131 -3.98 -0.67 9.08
CA ALA A 131 -3.08 -1.76 8.72
C ALA A 131 -1.88 -1.28 7.89
N GLU A 132 -2.10 -0.36 6.93
CA GLU A 132 -1.04 0.24 6.13
C GLU A 132 -0.15 1.16 6.97
N MET A 133 -0.72 1.94 7.89
CA MET A 133 0.04 2.73 8.86
C MET A 133 0.90 1.87 9.79
N HIS A 134 0.42 0.68 10.16
CA HIS A 134 1.23 -0.27 10.93
C HIS A 134 2.42 -0.79 10.11
N ASP A 135 2.21 -1.11 8.83
CA ASP A 135 3.28 -1.55 7.91
C ASP A 135 4.36 -0.45 7.77
N LEU A 136 3.94 0.83 7.63
CA LEU A 136 4.86 1.97 7.64
C LEU A 136 5.57 2.13 8.99
N ALA A 137 4.86 2.06 10.11
CA ALA A 137 5.45 2.22 11.44
C ALA A 137 6.56 1.20 11.71
N VAL A 138 6.32 -0.08 11.37
CA VAL A 138 7.35 -1.13 11.47
C VAL A 138 8.53 -0.88 10.53
N THR A 139 8.27 -0.29 9.36
CA THR A 139 9.34 0.11 8.43
C THR A 139 10.22 1.19 9.04
N LEU A 140 9.61 2.24 9.60
CA LEU A 140 10.32 3.35 10.24
C LEU A 140 11.10 2.88 11.47
N GLU A 141 10.51 2.02 12.31
CA GLU A 141 11.20 1.43 13.47
C GLU A 141 12.45 0.66 13.03
N TRP A 142 12.33 -0.15 11.97
CA TRP A 142 13.49 -0.86 11.46
C TRP A 142 14.54 0.09 10.86
N LEU A 143 14.13 1.11 10.11
CA LEU A 143 15.03 2.13 9.56
C LEU A 143 15.77 2.88 10.68
N GLU A 144 15.10 3.21 11.78
CA GLU A 144 15.76 3.83 12.93
C GLU A 144 16.89 2.96 13.50
N GLN A 145 16.66 1.64 13.60
CA GLN A 145 17.72 0.71 14.03
C GLN A 145 18.84 0.57 12.98
N TYR A 146 18.50 0.69 11.70
CA TYR A 146 19.48 0.72 10.62
C TYR A 146 20.40 1.95 10.73
N LEU A 147 19.84 3.14 10.98
CA LEU A 147 20.61 4.38 11.12
C LEU A 147 21.61 4.35 12.29
N ILE A 148 21.26 3.67 13.38
CA ILE A 148 22.20 3.51 14.52
C ILE A 148 23.47 2.77 14.07
N LYS A 149 23.36 1.81 13.17
CA LYS A 149 24.49 1.03 12.64
C LYS A 149 25.17 1.70 11.45
N ASN A 150 24.47 2.61 10.78
CA ASN A 150 24.91 3.32 9.57
C ASN A 150 24.76 4.84 9.79
N PRO A 151 25.62 5.46 10.63
CA PRO A 151 25.45 6.83 11.10
C PRO A 151 25.57 7.88 9.99
N ASP A 152 26.14 7.52 8.83
CA ASP A 152 26.28 8.41 7.67
C ASP A 152 25.01 8.42 6.78
N THR A 153 23.91 7.84 7.25
CA THR A 153 22.63 7.81 6.55
C THR A 153 21.68 8.86 7.11
N LEU A 154 21.01 9.60 6.23
CA LEU A 154 19.90 10.49 6.56
C LEU A 154 18.58 9.84 6.11
N MET A 155 17.61 9.75 7.02
CA MET A 155 16.22 9.40 6.73
C MET A 155 15.37 10.66 6.82
N VAL A 156 14.51 10.86 5.81
CA VAL A 156 13.46 11.90 5.82
C VAL A 156 12.13 11.21 5.57
N ALA A 157 11.13 11.49 6.38
CA ALA A 157 9.78 10.97 6.23
C ALA A 157 8.78 12.12 6.19
N THR A 158 7.92 12.13 5.17
CA THR A 158 6.86 13.12 5.00
C THR A 158 5.72 12.52 4.17
N ALA A 159 4.63 13.25 4.01
CA ALA A 159 3.61 13.00 3.00
C ALA A 159 3.59 14.16 2.00
N ASP A 160 3.05 13.93 0.82
CA ASP A 160 2.78 14.97 -0.18
C ASP A 160 1.49 15.75 0.15
N HIS A 161 0.48 15.07 0.73
CA HIS A 161 -0.79 15.62 1.21
C HIS A 161 -1.42 14.69 2.24
N SER A 162 -2.48 15.13 2.88
CA SER A 162 -3.40 14.26 3.61
C SER A 162 -4.60 13.88 2.73
N THR A 163 -5.26 12.76 3.05
CA THR A 163 -6.37 12.20 2.27
C THR A 163 -7.52 11.78 3.18
N GLY A 164 -8.75 12.06 2.75
CA GLY A 164 -9.97 11.68 3.47
C GLY A 164 -10.40 12.65 4.56
N GLY A 165 -9.51 13.46 5.09
CA GLY A 165 -9.80 14.33 6.24
C GLY A 165 -10.27 13.54 7.46
N LEU A 166 -9.49 12.51 7.83
CA LEU A 166 -9.75 11.60 8.94
C LEU A 166 -9.90 12.34 10.27
N SER A 167 -10.91 12.01 11.05
CA SER A 167 -11.04 12.39 12.45
C SER A 167 -11.28 11.17 13.34
N ILE A 168 -10.61 11.14 14.49
CA ILE A 168 -10.84 10.18 15.57
C ILE A 168 -11.85 10.79 16.53
N GLY A 169 -13.10 10.31 16.44
CA GLY A 169 -14.27 10.92 17.02
C GLY A 169 -15.15 11.61 15.97
N ALA A 170 -16.44 11.34 15.98
CA ALA A 170 -17.40 11.82 15.01
C ALA A 170 -18.74 12.16 15.70
N ASN A 171 -19.65 12.83 14.99
CA ASN A 171 -21.02 13.09 15.38
C ASN A 171 -21.14 13.78 16.78
N GLY A 172 -20.15 14.61 17.18
CA GLY A 172 -20.15 15.31 18.46
C GLY A 172 -19.73 14.46 19.66
N ASP A 173 -19.32 13.20 19.44
CA ASP A 173 -18.75 12.33 20.47
C ASP A 173 -17.21 12.33 20.37
N TYR A 174 -16.54 12.65 21.49
CA TYR A 174 -15.07 12.68 21.60
C TYR A 174 -14.44 11.31 21.89
N SER A 175 -15.21 10.23 21.80
CA SER A 175 -14.70 8.87 21.97
C SER A 175 -14.24 8.29 20.64
N TRP A 176 -13.27 7.38 20.69
CA TRP A 176 -12.86 6.54 19.58
C TRP A 176 -12.59 5.10 20.03
N THR A 177 -13.17 4.13 19.34
CA THR A 177 -13.18 2.71 19.74
C THR A 177 -12.46 1.83 18.72
N PRO A 178 -11.11 1.92 18.60
CA PRO A 178 -10.36 1.20 17.57
C PRO A 178 -10.26 -0.31 17.81
N ASN A 179 -10.63 -0.82 18.99
CA ASN A 179 -10.41 -2.22 19.34
C ASN A 179 -11.12 -3.21 18.39
N VAL A 180 -12.22 -2.81 17.77
CA VAL A 180 -12.94 -3.65 16.78
C VAL A 180 -12.08 -3.94 15.57
N LEU A 181 -11.18 -3.04 15.19
CA LEU A 181 -10.30 -3.18 14.02
C LEU A 181 -9.29 -4.32 14.17
N LYS A 182 -8.95 -4.72 15.40
CA LYS A 182 -8.00 -5.82 15.68
C LYS A 182 -8.48 -7.17 15.17
N ASN A 183 -9.80 -7.35 15.04
CA ASN A 183 -10.42 -8.60 14.64
C ASN A 183 -10.71 -8.66 13.13
N VAL A 184 -10.54 -7.55 12.41
CA VAL A 184 -10.80 -7.48 10.97
C VAL A 184 -9.80 -8.35 10.21
N LYS A 185 -10.31 -9.30 9.42
CA LYS A 185 -9.53 -10.31 8.73
C LYS A 185 -9.31 -10.01 7.24
N ALA A 186 -10.14 -9.13 6.67
CA ALA A 186 -10.06 -8.74 5.26
C ALA A 186 -10.37 -7.26 5.09
N SER A 187 -9.80 -6.64 4.07
CA SER A 187 -10.14 -5.26 3.72
C SER A 187 -11.59 -5.13 3.27
N PRO A 188 -12.24 -3.97 3.47
CA PRO A 188 -13.54 -3.67 2.88
C PRO A 188 -13.59 -3.91 1.38
N ALA A 189 -12.50 -3.66 0.66
CA ALA A 189 -12.41 -3.92 -0.77
C ALA A 189 -12.45 -5.43 -1.11
N GLN A 190 -11.69 -6.25 -0.38
CA GLN A 190 -11.67 -7.71 -0.58
C GLN A 190 -13.00 -8.34 -0.17
N LEU A 191 -13.54 -7.93 0.97
CA LEU A 191 -14.86 -8.37 1.42
C LEU A 191 -15.95 -7.96 0.42
N GLY A 192 -15.90 -6.74 -0.10
CA GLY A 192 -16.84 -6.25 -1.11
C GLY A 192 -16.86 -7.12 -2.37
N LYS A 193 -15.68 -7.53 -2.87
CA LYS A 193 -15.59 -8.46 -4.01
C LYS A 193 -16.26 -9.80 -3.72
N GLN A 194 -16.11 -10.33 -2.51
CA GLN A 194 -16.72 -11.60 -2.13
C GLN A 194 -18.24 -11.48 -1.97
N LEU A 195 -18.74 -10.35 -1.47
CA LEU A 195 -20.18 -10.13 -1.25
C LEU A 195 -21.01 -10.07 -2.54
N ILE A 196 -20.41 -9.75 -3.68
CA ILE A 196 -21.10 -9.72 -4.99
C ILE A 196 -21.79 -11.08 -5.25
N THR A 197 -21.08 -12.16 -5.02
CA THR A 197 -21.55 -13.53 -5.36
C THR A 197 -22.05 -14.33 -4.17
N THR A 198 -21.89 -13.81 -2.95
CA THR A 198 -22.25 -14.52 -1.73
C THR A 198 -23.74 -14.40 -1.45
N LYS A 199 -24.40 -15.54 -1.16
CA LYS A 199 -25.83 -15.59 -0.82
C LYS A 199 -26.10 -15.06 0.59
N ASP A 200 -25.31 -15.49 1.57
CA ASP A 200 -25.41 -15.04 2.97
C ASP A 200 -24.35 -13.99 3.26
N ARG A 201 -24.66 -12.75 2.86
CA ARG A 201 -23.77 -11.61 3.03
C ARG A 201 -23.52 -11.26 4.50
N GLY A 202 -24.55 -11.44 5.34
CA GLY A 202 -24.43 -11.16 6.77
C GLY A 202 -23.45 -12.10 7.46
N ALA A 203 -23.55 -13.40 7.21
CA ALA A 203 -22.64 -14.39 7.80
C ALA A 203 -21.19 -14.18 7.36
N LEU A 204 -20.95 -13.94 6.07
CA LEU A 204 -19.60 -13.66 5.55
C LEU A 204 -19.02 -12.38 6.14
N ALA A 205 -19.81 -11.31 6.20
CA ALA A 205 -19.33 -10.04 6.76
C ALA A 205 -19.05 -10.16 8.24
N THR A 206 -19.89 -10.83 9.02
CA THR A 206 -19.66 -11.13 10.46
C THR A 206 -18.34 -11.89 10.65
N ASP A 207 -18.08 -12.94 9.86
CA ASP A 207 -16.83 -13.70 9.97
C ASP A 207 -15.60 -12.86 9.65
N LEU A 208 -15.61 -12.13 8.53
CA LEU A 208 -14.44 -11.39 8.06
C LEU A 208 -14.20 -10.07 8.80
N LEU A 209 -15.24 -9.45 9.34
CA LEU A 209 -15.09 -8.27 10.22
C LEU A 209 -14.75 -8.67 11.65
N GLY A 210 -15.04 -9.93 12.04
CA GLY A 210 -14.66 -10.49 13.34
C GLY A 210 -15.49 -9.96 14.52
N PHE A 211 -16.69 -9.44 14.25
CA PHE A 211 -17.68 -9.03 15.26
C PHE A 211 -19.11 -9.21 14.73
N GLU A 212 -20.06 -9.37 15.66
CA GLU A 212 -21.47 -9.53 15.32
C GLU A 212 -22.07 -8.27 14.69
N LEU A 213 -22.70 -8.42 13.54
CA LEU A 213 -23.44 -7.37 12.87
C LEU A 213 -24.86 -7.23 13.47
N THR A 214 -25.37 -6.01 13.52
CA THR A 214 -26.78 -5.78 13.87
C THR A 214 -27.70 -6.23 12.74
N LYS A 215 -28.98 -6.38 13.02
CA LYS A 215 -29.99 -6.71 12.01
C LYS A 215 -30.07 -5.65 10.90
N GLU A 216 -29.89 -4.40 11.28
CA GLU A 216 -29.88 -3.24 10.38
C GLU A 216 -28.65 -3.26 9.46
N GLU A 217 -27.48 -3.58 9.98
CA GLU A 217 -26.24 -3.72 9.20
C GLU A 217 -26.36 -4.87 8.21
N ILE A 218 -26.87 -6.04 8.63
CA ILE A 218 -27.12 -7.19 7.76
C ILE A 218 -28.14 -6.82 6.68
N ALA A 219 -29.23 -6.15 7.06
CA ALA A 219 -30.26 -5.73 6.10
C ALA A 219 -29.70 -4.76 5.07
N SER A 220 -28.86 -3.81 5.49
CA SER A 220 -28.21 -2.84 4.59
C SER A 220 -27.30 -3.51 3.56
N LEU A 221 -26.49 -4.49 3.97
CA LEU A 221 -25.65 -5.26 3.05
C LEU A 221 -26.45 -6.15 2.10
N SER A 222 -27.54 -6.74 2.62
CA SER A 222 -28.41 -7.63 1.84
C SER A 222 -29.20 -6.89 0.76
N ALA A 223 -29.56 -5.64 1.04
CA ALA A 223 -30.33 -4.78 0.12
C ALA A 223 -29.50 -4.22 -1.05
N ILE A 224 -28.17 -4.39 -1.05
CA ILE A 224 -27.33 -3.89 -2.14
C ILE A 224 -27.57 -4.73 -3.40
N GLU A 225 -28.08 -4.09 -4.45
CA GLU A 225 -28.23 -4.67 -5.79
C GLU A 225 -27.18 -4.04 -6.70
N SER A 226 -25.95 -4.57 -6.69
CA SER A 226 -24.84 -4.08 -7.50
C SER A 226 -23.86 -5.20 -7.80
N ASP A 227 -23.24 -5.18 -8.96
CA ASP A 227 -22.09 -5.99 -9.34
C ASP A 227 -20.75 -5.26 -9.12
N GLU A 228 -20.81 -4.00 -8.65
CA GLU A 228 -19.67 -3.17 -8.34
C GLU A 228 -19.21 -3.35 -6.90
N TYR A 229 -18.03 -3.95 -6.70
CA TYR A 229 -17.48 -4.21 -5.37
C TYR A 229 -17.32 -2.93 -4.50
N ARG A 230 -17.13 -1.77 -5.13
CA ARG A 230 -16.97 -0.48 -4.43
C ARG A 230 -18.22 -0.06 -3.67
N THR A 231 -19.41 -0.46 -4.13
CA THR A 231 -20.66 -0.22 -3.42
C THR A 231 -20.70 -0.95 -2.08
N TYR A 232 -20.26 -2.21 -2.09
CA TYR A 232 -20.13 -3.01 -0.86
C TYR A 232 -18.99 -2.51 0.02
N GLN A 233 -17.84 -2.17 -0.57
CA GLN A 233 -16.71 -1.58 0.14
C GLN A 233 -17.16 -0.37 0.95
N SER A 234 -17.87 0.59 0.33
CA SER A 234 -18.36 1.79 1.02
C SER A 234 -19.32 1.46 2.16
N ALA A 235 -20.21 0.48 1.98
CA ALA A 235 -21.13 0.05 3.03
C ALA A 235 -20.38 -0.59 4.21
N ILE A 236 -19.37 -1.38 3.95
CA ILE A 236 -18.52 -2.02 4.97
C ILE A 236 -17.68 -0.98 5.70
N SER A 237 -17.04 -0.04 4.97
CA SER A 237 -16.29 1.07 5.58
C SER A 237 -17.19 1.87 6.51
N LYS A 238 -18.44 2.15 6.12
CA LYS A 238 -19.42 2.82 6.96
C LYS A 238 -19.75 2.06 8.25
N ILE A 239 -19.85 0.73 8.18
CA ILE A 239 -20.05 -0.10 9.38
C ILE A 239 -18.83 0.04 10.31
N LEU A 240 -17.62 -0.05 9.78
CA LEU A 240 -16.39 0.13 10.57
C LEU A 240 -16.31 1.53 11.18
N ASP A 241 -16.61 2.58 10.42
CA ASP A 241 -16.63 3.96 10.92
C ASP A 241 -17.60 4.14 12.06
N ASN A 242 -18.83 3.62 11.94
CA ASN A 242 -19.82 3.70 13.00
C ASN A 242 -19.37 2.94 14.27
N ARG A 243 -18.73 1.78 14.11
CA ARG A 243 -18.24 0.95 15.22
C ARG A 243 -17.03 1.55 15.93
N THR A 244 -16.22 2.29 15.19
CA THR A 244 -15.02 2.96 15.73
C THR A 244 -15.27 4.39 16.15
N ASN A 245 -16.37 5.00 15.75
CA ASN A 245 -16.64 6.43 15.80
C ASN A 245 -15.60 7.25 15.01
N THR A 246 -15.28 6.78 13.80
CA THR A 246 -14.37 7.44 12.87
C THR A 246 -15.15 8.40 11.97
N GLY A 247 -14.60 9.58 11.71
CA GLY A 247 -15.15 10.57 10.79
C GLY A 247 -14.24 10.82 9.60
N TRP A 248 -14.87 11.16 8.47
CA TRP A 248 -14.22 11.57 7.24
C TRP A 248 -14.90 12.80 6.66
N THR A 249 -14.15 13.78 6.17
CA THR A 249 -14.72 15.00 5.61
C THR A 249 -14.84 14.96 4.10
N THR A 250 -14.07 14.10 3.44
CA THR A 250 -14.02 13.95 2.00
C THR A 250 -13.52 12.56 1.60
N SER A 251 -13.59 12.21 0.33
CA SER A 251 -12.84 11.10 -0.27
C SER A 251 -11.65 11.58 -1.11
N GLY A 252 -11.33 12.87 -1.06
CA GLY A 252 -10.22 13.50 -1.77
C GLY A 252 -9.11 13.94 -0.82
N HIS A 253 -8.18 14.71 -1.35
CA HIS A 253 -7.11 15.32 -0.58
C HIS A 253 -7.63 16.48 0.26
N THR A 254 -6.92 16.79 1.36
CA THR A 254 -7.21 17.98 2.18
C THR A 254 -6.02 18.93 2.17
N GLY A 255 -6.29 20.22 2.44
CA GLY A 255 -5.28 21.26 2.46
C GLY A 255 -4.62 21.48 3.82
N VAL A 256 -4.58 20.46 4.68
CA VAL A 256 -3.86 20.55 5.96
C VAL A 256 -2.36 20.38 5.75
N ASP A 257 -1.57 21.04 6.59
CA ASP A 257 -0.12 20.89 6.58
C ASP A 257 0.29 19.45 6.90
N VAL A 258 1.29 18.94 6.18
CA VAL A 258 1.90 17.63 6.46
C VAL A 258 3.22 17.82 7.18
N GLN A 259 3.52 16.93 8.10
CA GLN A 259 4.72 16.98 8.92
C GLN A 259 5.90 16.39 8.17
N ILE A 260 7.09 16.93 8.43
CA ILE A 260 8.38 16.38 7.99
C ILE A 260 9.14 15.91 9.22
N PHE A 261 9.62 14.68 9.16
CA PHE A 261 10.47 14.07 10.17
C PHE A 261 11.82 13.75 9.53
N ALA A 262 12.91 14.00 10.24
CA ALA A 262 14.24 13.63 9.80
C ALA A 262 15.05 13.03 10.95
N LYS A 263 15.88 12.04 10.63
CA LYS A 263 16.83 11.42 11.55
C LYS A 263 18.09 11.00 10.82
N GLY A 264 19.26 11.30 11.40
CA GLY A 264 20.57 11.04 10.82
C GLY A 264 21.43 12.28 10.82
N ILE A 265 22.53 12.28 10.04
CA ILE A 265 23.37 13.45 9.84
C ILE A 265 22.75 14.38 8.79
N GLY A 266 22.76 15.69 9.06
CA GLY A 266 22.24 16.74 8.17
C GLY A 266 22.30 18.10 8.84
#